data_1cdff3d05eeb603159c773b1ecadbffd
#
_entry.id   1cdff3d05eeb603159c773b1ecadbffd
#
_cell.length_a   1.000
_cell.length_b   1.000
_cell.length_c   1.000
_cell.angle_alpha   90.00
_cell.angle_beta   90.00
_cell.angle_gamma   90.00
#
_symmetry.space_group_name_H-M   'P 1'
#
loop_
_entity.id
_entity.type
_entity.pdbx_description
1 polymer ?
#
loop_
_entity_poly.entity_id
_entity_poly.type
_entity_poly.pdbx_seq_one_letter_code
_entity_poly.pdbx_strand_id
1 'polypeptide(L)'
;PHSFIDKKIELLNKKNKLYKKNTLICSLLLSGSKEIRKLNKKFRKKNKSTDILSFPFHKKNELNNKIKKEKEIYLGDIIINLSKIKKKNNKTKFQEELNKLWVHGLVHLFGHKHKTDQDFNTMYKIEKKYLEYIN
;
A
#
# COMPACT_ATOMS: atom_id res chain seq x y z
N PRO A 1 -10.93 10.96 1.35
CA PRO A 1 -10.18 9.82 0.81
C PRO A 1 -9.96 8.67 1.78
N HIS A 2 -9.74 8.94 3.10
CA HIS A 2 -9.56 7.87 4.07
C HIS A 2 -10.78 6.96 4.17
N SER A 3 -11.99 7.51 4.28
CA SER A 3 -13.22 6.72 4.35
C SER A 3 -13.44 5.87 3.09
N PHE A 4 -13.06 6.37 1.94
CA PHE A 4 -13.12 5.63 0.68
C PHE A 4 -12.18 4.42 0.71
N ILE A 5 -10.94 4.63 1.17
CA ILE A 5 -9.93 3.58 1.26
C ILE A 5 -10.32 2.54 2.32
N ASP A 6 -10.83 2.99 3.47
CA ASP A 6 -11.29 2.08 4.54
C ASP A 6 -12.34 1.09 4.04
N LYS A 7 -13.32 1.57 3.28
CA LYS A 7 -14.33 0.72 2.66
C LYS A 7 -13.72 -0.30 1.68
N LYS A 8 -12.71 0.14 0.91
CA LYS A 8 -12.02 -0.75 -0.03
C LYS A 8 -11.17 -1.80 0.69
N ILE A 9 -10.53 -1.43 1.79
CA ILE A 9 -9.77 -2.37 2.63
C ILE A 9 -10.69 -3.42 3.25
N GLU A 10 -11.87 -3.02 3.75
CA GLU A 10 -12.87 -3.97 4.25
C GLU A 10 -13.28 -4.97 3.18
N LEU A 11 -13.54 -4.49 1.96
CA LEU A 11 -13.89 -5.34 0.84
C LEU A 11 -12.76 -6.29 0.47
N LEU A 12 -11.52 -5.80 0.46
CA LEU A 12 -10.34 -6.63 0.21
C LEU A 12 -10.20 -7.74 1.25
N ASN A 13 -10.36 -7.42 2.52
CA ASN A 13 -10.25 -8.38 3.61
C ASN A 13 -11.30 -9.48 3.51
N LYS A 14 -12.53 -9.15 3.10
CA LYS A 14 -13.58 -10.14 2.87
C LYS A 14 -13.25 -11.12 1.75
N LYS A 15 -12.61 -10.65 0.70
CA LYS A 15 -12.33 -11.45 -0.49
C LYS A 15 -10.98 -12.17 -0.46
N ASN A 16 -10.03 -11.68 0.34
CA ASN A 16 -8.70 -12.28 0.44
C ASN A 16 -8.69 -13.37 1.49
N LYS A 17 -8.86 -14.62 1.04
CA LYS A 17 -8.97 -15.79 1.91
C LYS A 17 -7.74 -16.07 2.77
N LEU A 18 -6.55 -15.62 2.36
CA LEU A 18 -5.30 -15.88 3.08
C LEU A 18 -5.26 -15.23 4.46
N TYR A 19 -5.96 -14.11 4.63
CA TYR A 19 -5.88 -13.27 5.84
C TYR A 19 -7.21 -13.17 6.58
N LYS A 20 -8.15 -14.08 6.33
CA LYS A 20 -9.49 -14.04 6.94
C LYS A 20 -9.50 -14.12 8.47
N LYS A 21 -8.50 -14.77 9.05
CA LYS A 21 -8.40 -14.98 10.50
C LYS A 21 -7.69 -13.83 11.22
N ASN A 22 -7.11 -12.88 10.47
CA ASN A 22 -6.30 -11.81 11.02
C ASN A 22 -6.96 -10.46 10.79
N THR A 23 -6.78 -9.54 11.72
CA THR A 23 -7.03 -8.13 11.52
C THR A 23 -5.72 -7.47 11.11
N LEU A 24 -5.66 -7.01 9.88
CA LEU A 24 -4.47 -6.33 9.35
C LEU A 24 -4.65 -4.83 9.51
N ILE A 25 -3.65 -4.19 10.11
CA ILE A 25 -3.66 -2.76 10.42
C ILE A 25 -2.49 -2.10 9.71
N CYS A 26 -2.75 -1.00 9.03
CA CYS A 26 -1.69 -0.14 8.50
C CYS A 26 -2.06 1.32 8.73
N SER A 27 -1.06 2.18 8.79
CA SER A 27 -1.27 3.62 8.80
C SER A 27 -1.22 4.17 7.39
N LEU A 28 -2.17 5.01 7.05
CA LEU A 28 -2.22 5.70 5.78
C LEU A 28 -2.19 7.20 6.01
N LEU A 29 -1.17 7.86 5.51
CA LEU A 29 -1.03 9.31 5.54
C LEU A 29 -1.17 9.86 4.13
N LEU A 30 -2.05 10.84 3.97
CA LEU A 30 -2.19 11.60 2.73
C LEU A 30 -1.42 12.90 2.87
N SER A 31 -0.50 13.16 1.98
CA SER A 31 0.47 14.25 2.11
C SER A 31 0.76 14.91 0.76
N GLY A 32 1.76 15.78 0.73
CA GLY A 32 2.21 16.51 -0.45
C GLY A 32 3.70 16.31 -0.73
N SER A 33 4.15 16.88 -1.85
CA SER A 33 5.51 16.68 -2.37
C SER A 33 6.60 17.14 -1.42
N LYS A 34 6.39 18.24 -0.69
CA LYS A 34 7.41 18.79 0.23
C LYS A 34 7.70 17.84 1.39
N GLU A 35 6.65 17.32 2.03
CA GLU A 35 6.80 16.40 3.14
C GLU A 35 7.36 15.04 2.68
N ILE A 36 6.87 14.52 1.57
CA ILE A 36 7.35 13.24 1.02
C ILE A 36 8.83 13.33 0.63
N ARG A 37 9.27 14.45 0.07
CA ARG A 37 10.69 14.67 -0.23
C ARG A 37 11.55 14.62 1.03
N LYS A 38 11.08 15.26 2.12
CA LYS A 38 11.79 15.22 3.42
C LYS A 38 11.89 13.80 3.96
N LEU A 39 10.80 13.05 3.93
CA LEU A 39 10.76 11.67 4.42
C LEU A 39 11.61 10.74 3.55
N ASN A 40 11.57 10.91 2.25
CA ASN A 40 12.38 10.13 1.31
C ASN A 40 13.88 10.36 1.53
N LYS A 41 14.26 11.62 1.76
CA LYS A 41 15.65 11.99 2.09
C LYS A 41 16.08 11.39 3.43
N LYS A 42 15.23 11.51 4.47
CA LYS A 42 15.56 11.06 5.83
C LYS A 42 15.67 9.53 5.92
N PHE A 43 14.72 8.80 5.36
CA PHE A 43 14.62 7.36 5.55
C PHE A 43 15.18 6.51 4.42
N ARG A 44 15.27 7.06 3.20
CA ARG A 44 15.77 6.35 2.02
C ARG A 44 16.99 6.99 1.38
N LYS A 45 17.42 8.12 1.92
CA LYS A 45 18.57 8.90 1.45
C LYS A 45 18.43 9.37 -0.02
N LYS A 46 17.19 9.59 -0.44
CA LYS A 46 16.85 10.08 -1.78
C LYS A 46 16.22 11.46 -1.67
N ASN A 47 16.95 12.50 -2.09
CA ASN A 47 16.46 13.88 -2.03
C ASN A 47 15.55 14.20 -3.22
N LYS A 48 14.42 13.52 -3.30
CA LYS A 48 13.40 13.75 -4.34
C LYS A 48 12.02 13.39 -3.84
N SER A 49 11.01 14.02 -4.43
CA SER A 49 9.61 13.66 -4.22
C SER A 49 9.28 12.37 -4.98
N THR A 50 8.29 11.65 -4.49
CA THR A 50 7.74 10.47 -5.15
C THR A 50 6.22 10.47 -4.96
N ASP A 51 5.50 9.59 -5.64
CA ASP A 51 4.06 9.45 -5.50
C ASP A 51 3.65 8.71 -4.23
N ILE A 52 4.49 7.79 -3.75
CA ILE A 52 4.20 6.98 -2.57
C ILE A 52 5.48 6.55 -1.86
N LEU A 53 5.39 6.41 -0.54
CA LEU A 53 6.39 5.77 0.31
C LEU A 53 5.71 4.69 1.13
N SER A 54 6.34 3.53 1.22
CA SER A 54 5.87 2.42 2.06
C SER A 54 6.98 1.99 3.01
N PHE A 55 6.64 1.86 4.29
CA PHE A 55 7.58 1.47 5.34
C PHE A 55 7.05 0.20 6.03
N PRO A 56 7.44 -1.00 5.54
CA PRO A 56 7.06 -2.25 6.20
C PRO A 56 7.59 -2.30 7.63
N PHE A 57 6.73 -2.69 8.57
CA PHE A 57 7.10 -2.84 9.97
C PHE A 57 7.84 -4.17 10.23
N HIS A 58 7.51 -5.20 9.45
CA HIS A 58 8.11 -6.52 9.56
C HIS A 58 8.83 -6.94 8.28
N LYS A 59 9.86 -7.76 8.43
CA LYS A 59 10.43 -8.48 7.29
C LYS A 59 9.46 -9.58 6.85
N LYS A 60 9.55 -10.01 5.60
CA LYS A 60 8.60 -10.96 5.01
C LYS A 60 8.47 -12.26 5.81
N ASN A 61 9.58 -12.84 6.25
CA ASN A 61 9.59 -14.06 7.06
C ASN A 61 8.98 -13.85 8.45
N GLU A 62 9.27 -12.72 9.09
CA GLU A 62 8.66 -12.35 10.38
C GLU A 62 7.15 -12.16 10.25
N LEU A 63 6.72 -11.51 9.19
CA LEU A 63 5.30 -11.28 8.91
C LEU A 63 4.55 -12.61 8.74
N ASN A 64 5.11 -13.54 7.97
CA ASN A 64 4.52 -14.86 7.78
C ASN A 64 4.33 -15.62 9.09
N ASN A 65 5.30 -15.52 10.00
CA ASN A 65 5.20 -16.13 11.33
C ASN A 65 4.13 -15.47 12.18
N LYS A 66 4.03 -14.14 12.16
CA LYS A 66 3.02 -13.38 12.92
C LYS A 66 1.60 -13.64 12.40
N ILE A 67 1.40 -13.77 11.11
CA ILE A 67 0.11 -14.10 10.50
C ILE A 67 -0.42 -15.44 11.04
N LYS A 68 0.45 -16.39 11.32
CA LYS A 68 0.07 -17.69 11.88
C LYS A 68 -0.28 -17.64 13.36
N LYS A 69 0.27 -16.70 14.12
CA LYS A 69 0.22 -16.69 15.59
C LYS A 69 -0.66 -15.57 16.17
N GLU A 70 -0.78 -14.42 15.54
CA GLU A 70 -1.42 -13.24 16.09
C GLU A 70 -2.71 -12.89 15.35
N LYS A 71 -3.71 -12.40 16.08
CA LYS A 71 -4.98 -11.95 15.51
C LYS A 71 -4.88 -10.56 14.89
N GLU A 72 -4.16 -9.66 15.55
CA GLU A 72 -3.92 -8.29 15.06
C GLU A 72 -2.48 -8.14 14.63
N ILE A 73 -2.27 -7.62 13.42
CA ILE A 73 -0.94 -7.44 12.86
C ILE A 73 -0.83 -6.05 12.28
N TYR A 74 0.16 -5.29 12.77
CA TYR A 74 0.53 -4.00 12.19
C TYR A 74 1.49 -4.24 11.02
N LEU A 75 1.08 -3.83 9.83
CA LEU A 75 1.84 -4.06 8.61
C LEU A 75 2.89 -2.99 8.35
N GLY A 76 2.61 -1.75 8.72
CA GLY A 76 3.50 -0.62 8.48
C GLY A 76 2.77 0.64 8.04
N ASP A 77 3.53 1.58 7.47
CA ASP A 77 3.05 2.90 7.08
C ASP A 77 3.06 3.06 5.55
N ILE A 78 2.00 3.68 5.04
CA ILE A 78 1.89 4.10 3.64
C ILE A 78 1.65 5.60 3.62
N ILE A 79 2.47 6.33 2.86
CA ILE A 79 2.33 7.77 2.68
C ILE A 79 2.12 8.05 1.20
N ILE A 80 0.99 8.68 0.86
CA ILE A 80 0.62 8.97 -0.52
C ILE A 80 0.72 10.48 -0.78
N ASN A 81 1.36 10.83 -1.87
CA ASN A 81 1.47 12.20 -2.34
C ASN A 81 0.28 12.54 -3.22
N LEU A 82 -0.72 13.22 -2.66
CA LEU A 82 -1.92 13.61 -3.40
C LEU A 82 -1.63 14.57 -4.56
N SER A 83 -0.54 15.36 -4.46
CA SER A 83 -0.18 16.29 -5.54
C SER A 83 0.33 15.60 -6.81
N LYS A 84 0.73 14.33 -6.73
CA LYS A 84 1.17 13.53 -7.88
C LYS A 84 0.01 12.82 -8.57
N ILE A 85 -1.18 12.78 -7.97
CA ILE A 85 -2.34 12.19 -8.61
C ILE A 85 -2.88 13.18 -9.65
N LYS A 86 -2.91 12.74 -10.89
CA LYS A 86 -3.44 13.51 -12.01
C LYS A 86 -4.97 13.36 -12.09
N LYS A 87 -5.64 14.19 -12.87
CA LYS A 87 -7.09 14.09 -13.15
C LYS A 87 -7.97 14.30 -11.92
N LYS A 88 -7.60 15.24 -11.03
CA LYS A 88 -8.37 15.58 -9.84
C LYS A 88 -9.79 16.08 -10.14
N ASN A 89 -10.05 16.55 -11.35
CA ASN A 89 -11.36 17.03 -11.79
C ASN A 89 -12.33 15.89 -12.15
N ASN A 90 -11.84 14.65 -12.25
CA ASN A 90 -12.66 13.49 -12.52
C ASN A 90 -12.60 12.55 -11.31
N LYS A 91 -13.68 12.49 -10.54
CA LYS A 91 -13.77 11.70 -9.32
C LYS A 91 -13.45 10.22 -9.55
N THR A 92 -13.99 9.63 -10.59
CA THR A 92 -13.79 8.20 -10.90
C THR A 92 -12.31 7.90 -11.20
N LYS A 93 -11.68 8.71 -12.04
CA LYS A 93 -10.27 8.54 -12.40
C LYS A 93 -9.33 8.81 -11.22
N PHE A 94 -9.66 9.81 -10.40
CA PHE A 94 -8.93 10.08 -9.17
C PHE A 94 -8.95 8.86 -8.24
N GLN A 95 -10.12 8.27 -8.04
CA GLN A 95 -10.28 7.09 -7.19
C GLN A 95 -9.54 5.87 -7.76
N GLU A 96 -9.54 5.68 -9.07
CA GLU A 96 -8.78 4.61 -9.73
C GLU A 96 -7.27 4.74 -9.49
N GLU A 97 -6.74 5.95 -9.66
CA GLU A 97 -5.31 6.21 -9.42
C GLU A 97 -4.96 6.05 -7.94
N LEU A 98 -5.82 6.54 -7.05
CA LEU A 98 -5.62 6.39 -5.61
C LEU A 98 -5.62 4.90 -5.22
N ASN A 99 -6.52 4.11 -5.78
CA ASN A 99 -6.56 2.66 -5.54
C ASN A 99 -5.27 1.97 -5.99
N LYS A 100 -4.74 2.32 -7.15
CA LYS A 100 -3.48 1.76 -7.65
C LYS A 100 -2.32 2.07 -6.69
N LEU A 101 -2.27 3.28 -6.17
CA LEU A 101 -1.21 3.70 -5.26
C LEU A 101 -1.27 2.97 -3.92
N TRP A 102 -2.41 2.98 -3.24
CA TRP A 102 -2.47 2.36 -1.93
C TRP A 102 -2.37 0.82 -2.00
N VAL A 103 -2.87 0.20 -3.05
CA VAL A 103 -2.69 -1.25 -3.28
C VAL A 103 -1.22 -1.58 -3.51
N HIS A 104 -0.52 -0.80 -4.32
CA HIS A 104 0.92 -0.94 -4.52
C HIS A 104 1.69 -0.83 -3.19
N GLY A 105 1.36 0.17 -2.40
CA GLY A 105 1.94 0.35 -1.07
C GLY A 105 1.65 -0.83 -0.13
N LEU A 106 0.43 -1.33 -0.14
CA LEU A 106 0.03 -2.48 0.67
C LEU A 106 0.82 -3.74 0.29
N VAL A 107 1.00 -4.00 -1.00
CA VAL A 107 1.77 -5.14 -1.48
C VAL A 107 3.23 -5.06 -1.00
N HIS A 108 3.81 -3.86 -0.98
CA HIS A 108 5.13 -3.65 -0.38
C HIS A 108 5.14 -3.96 1.12
N LEU A 109 4.08 -3.61 1.85
CA LEU A 109 3.99 -3.92 3.28
C LEU A 109 3.98 -5.42 3.56
N PHE A 110 3.50 -6.23 2.63
CA PHE A 110 3.57 -7.69 2.71
C PHE A 110 4.96 -8.26 2.38
N GLY A 111 5.94 -7.41 2.10
CA GLY A 111 7.33 -7.79 1.86
C GLY A 111 7.72 -7.99 0.40
N HIS A 112 6.84 -7.70 -0.54
CA HIS A 112 7.17 -7.78 -1.96
C HIS A 112 8.01 -6.58 -2.39
N LYS A 113 9.00 -6.85 -3.23
CA LYS A 113 9.90 -5.83 -3.80
C LYS A 113 9.86 -5.92 -5.32
N HIS A 114 10.36 -4.91 -6.00
CA HIS A 114 10.44 -4.89 -7.48
C HIS A 114 11.86 -4.61 -7.96
N LYS A 115 12.84 -5.39 -7.45
CA LYS A 115 14.26 -5.26 -7.82
C LYS A 115 14.59 -6.00 -9.11
N THR A 116 13.91 -7.11 -9.38
CA THR A 116 14.11 -7.93 -10.57
C THR A 116 12.85 -7.95 -11.42
N ASP A 117 12.97 -8.36 -12.68
CA ASP A 117 11.82 -8.51 -13.57
C ASP A 117 10.80 -9.52 -13.02
N GLN A 118 11.31 -10.61 -12.42
CA GLN A 118 10.44 -11.62 -11.81
C GLN A 118 9.68 -11.03 -10.59
N ASP A 119 10.35 -10.25 -9.75
CA ASP A 119 9.73 -9.56 -8.63
C ASP A 119 8.63 -8.61 -9.11
N PHE A 120 8.91 -7.85 -10.17
CA PHE A 120 7.97 -6.93 -10.79
C PHE A 120 6.72 -7.65 -11.29
N ASN A 121 6.89 -8.77 -11.99
CA ASN A 121 5.79 -9.58 -12.49
C ASN A 121 4.94 -10.17 -11.35
N THR A 122 5.59 -10.62 -10.28
CA THR A 122 4.90 -11.14 -9.09
C THR A 122 4.06 -10.06 -8.44
N MET A 123 4.62 -8.87 -8.21
CA MET A 123 3.89 -7.74 -7.65
C MET A 123 2.72 -7.33 -8.53
N TYR A 124 2.93 -7.24 -9.83
CA TYR A 124 1.89 -6.88 -10.79
C TYR A 124 0.69 -7.82 -10.71
N LYS A 125 0.93 -9.12 -10.63
CA LYS A 125 -0.15 -10.11 -10.50
C LYS A 125 -0.92 -9.96 -9.20
N ILE A 126 -0.24 -9.70 -8.10
CA ILE A 126 -0.86 -9.51 -6.79
C ILE A 126 -1.68 -8.21 -6.78
N GLU A 127 -1.12 -7.11 -7.28
CA GLU A 127 -1.81 -5.83 -7.40
C GLU A 127 -3.07 -5.96 -8.24
N LYS A 128 -2.98 -6.62 -9.38
CA LYS A 128 -4.12 -6.86 -10.27
C LYS A 128 -5.22 -7.64 -9.56
N LYS A 129 -4.87 -8.68 -8.84
CA LYS A 129 -5.81 -9.49 -8.07
C LYS A 129 -6.51 -8.65 -6.99
N TYR A 130 -5.76 -7.85 -6.25
CA TYR A 130 -6.32 -7.00 -5.19
C TYR A 130 -7.21 -5.89 -5.78
N LEU A 131 -6.81 -5.30 -6.90
CA LEU A 131 -7.64 -4.31 -7.58
C LEU A 131 -8.97 -4.92 -8.08
N GLU A 132 -8.96 -6.16 -8.54
CA GLU A 132 -10.18 -6.87 -8.91
C GLU A 132 -11.08 -7.09 -7.70
N TYR A 133 -10.53 -7.39 -6.53
CA TYR A 133 -11.30 -7.60 -5.31
C TYR A 133 -12.02 -6.34 -4.84
N ILE A 134 -11.48 -5.17 -5.07
CA ILE A 134 -12.03 -3.91 -4.57
C ILE A 134 -12.89 -3.16 -5.60
N ASN A 135 -12.94 -3.61 -6.81
CA ASN A 135 -13.76 -3.01 -7.88
C ASN A 135 -15.15 -3.63 -7.99
#